data_6a0e25c56e3f72100e0f97a3357db1b7
#
_entry.id   6a0e25c56e3f72100e0f97a3357db1b7
#
_cell.length_a   1.000
_cell.length_b   1.000
_cell.length_c   1.000
_cell.angle_alpha   90.00
_cell.angle_beta   90.00
_cell.angle_gamma   90.00
#
_symmetry.space_group_name_H-M   'P 1'
#
loop_
_entity.id
_entity.type
_entity.pdbx_description
1 polymer ?
#
loop_
_entity_poly.entity_id
_entity_poly.type
_entity_poly.pdbx_seq_one_letter_code
_entity_poly.pdbx_strand_id
1 'polypeptide(L)'
;MGPWSLLAAEWMSLPAVFGQRSPSLVYDTGADVPPHALFLDYHDETGDMVSVEVFPRADGTTHIAALSDVVPLPIDPAAVKPDSEAIGRLQAIAERLSPVFRTERILARQACFRPVTHDGLPLIGKVARSEGLYVATGHNVWGILNSPATGEAIAELIANGAAQSVDLAPFDPMRLPALDPSLLRTS
;
A
#
# COMPACT_ATOMS: atom_id res chain seq x y z
N MET A 1 0.14 -5.95 10.05
CA MET A 1 0.56 -7.07 9.18
C MET A 1 0.61 -6.66 7.70
N GLY A 2 -0.14 -5.62 7.29
CA GLY A 2 -0.13 -5.16 5.91
C GLY A 2 -0.48 -6.28 4.91
N PRO A 3 0.25 -6.40 3.79
CA PRO A 3 -0.02 -7.44 2.79
C PRO A 3 0.17 -8.85 3.32
N TRP A 4 0.99 -9.07 4.36
CA TRP A 4 1.13 -10.36 5.04
C TRP A 4 -0.09 -10.74 5.90
N SER A 5 -1.14 -9.92 5.94
CA SER A 5 -2.44 -10.33 6.50
C SER A 5 -3.00 -11.57 5.81
N LEU A 6 -2.57 -11.85 4.57
CA LEU A 6 -2.88 -13.09 3.85
C LEU A 6 -2.53 -14.34 4.67
N LEU A 7 -1.38 -14.35 5.35
CA LEU A 7 -0.92 -15.48 6.14
C LEU A 7 -1.82 -15.76 7.35
N ALA A 8 -2.53 -14.76 7.84
CA ALA A 8 -3.46 -14.92 8.94
C ALA A 8 -4.72 -15.73 8.55
N ALA A 9 -5.00 -15.90 7.26
CA ALA A 9 -6.09 -16.74 6.78
C ALA A 9 -5.95 -18.23 7.18
N GLU A 10 -4.74 -18.69 7.54
CA GLU A 10 -4.55 -20.04 8.07
C GLU A 10 -5.20 -20.26 9.44
N TRP A 11 -5.35 -19.19 10.23
CA TRP A 11 -5.87 -19.27 11.61
C TRP A 11 -7.18 -18.51 11.78
N MET A 12 -7.49 -17.61 10.84
CA MET A 12 -8.65 -16.73 10.88
C MET A 12 -9.41 -16.83 9.57
N SER A 13 -10.73 -16.88 9.64
CA SER A 13 -11.57 -16.83 8.44
C SER A 13 -11.58 -15.42 7.86
N LEU A 14 -10.50 -15.03 7.19
CA LEU A 14 -10.36 -13.73 6.54
C LEU A 14 -10.49 -13.85 5.01
N PRO A 15 -11.02 -12.83 4.35
CA PRO A 15 -10.91 -12.68 2.91
C PRO A 15 -9.46 -12.56 2.46
N ALA A 16 -9.22 -12.80 1.17
CA ALA A 16 -7.91 -12.58 0.57
C ALA A 16 -7.50 -11.11 0.67
N VAL A 17 -6.30 -10.88 1.22
CA VAL A 17 -5.58 -9.61 1.16
C VAL A 17 -4.31 -9.87 0.37
N PHE A 18 -4.18 -9.31 -0.81
CA PHE A 18 -3.02 -9.51 -1.66
C PHE A 18 -2.08 -8.32 -1.64
N GLY A 19 -0.86 -8.54 -2.08
CA GLY A 19 0.16 -7.49 -2.16
C GLY A 19 0.19 -6.85 -3.54
N GLN A 20 0.05 -5.52 -3.59
CA GLN A 20 0.38 -4.74 -4.78
C GLN A 20 1.76 -4.12 -4.58
N ARG A 21 2.73 -4.54 -5.40
CA ARG A 21 4.09 -4.01 -5.33
C ARG A 21 4.13 -2.60 -5.92
N SER A 22 4.82 -1.69 -5.23
CA SER A 22 5.01 -0.31 -5.67
C SER A 22 6.49 0.03 -5.61
N PRO A 23 7.16 0.23 -6.76
CA PRO A 23 8.53 0.73 -6.81
C PRO A 23 8.57 2.21 -6.48
N SER A 24 9.69 2.65 -5.90
CA SER A 24 9.92 4.05 -5.59
C SER A 24 11.39 4.44 -5.66
N LEU A 25 11.63 5.72 -5.89
CA LEU A 25 12.94 6.36 -5.88
C LEU A 25 12.98 7.44 -4.82
N VAL A 26 14.11 7.55 -4.14
CA VAL A 26 14.38 8.65 -3.21
C VAL A 26 15.55 9.45 -3.76
N TYR A 27 15.34 10.74 -3.94
CA TYR A 27 16.32 11.68 -4.47
C TYR A 27 16.81 12.63 -3.37
N ASP A 28 18.08 13.00 -3.42
CA ASP A 28 18.60 14.17 -2.72
C ASP A 28 18.29 15.42 -3.55
N THR A 29 17.32 16.19 -3.15
CA THR A 29 16.89 17.38 -3.88
C THR A 29 17.23 18.68 -3.14
N GLY A 30 17.58 18.59 -1.86
CA GLY A 30 17.86 19.78 -1.07
C GLY A 30 16.70 20.78 -1.11
N ALA A 31 17.01 22.04 -1.35
CA ALA A 31 16.04 23.12 -1.49
C ALA A 31 15.56 23.35 -2.95
N ASP A 32 16.02 22.55 -3.91
CA ASP A 32 15.68 22.72 -5.33
C ASP A 32 14.21 22.38 -5.65
N VAL A 33 13.55 21.60 -4.77
CA VAL A 33 12.15 21.21 -4.92
C VAL A 33 11.35 21.79 -3.76
N PRO A 34 10.31 22.60 -4.06
CA PRO A 34 9.47 23.18 -3.01
C PRO A 34 8.63 22.07 -2.31
N PRO A 35 8.24 22.25 -1.04
CA PRO A 35 7.57 21.23 -0.24
C PRO A 35 6.08 21.07 -0.61
N HIS A 36 5.80 20.83 -1.88
CA HIS A 36 4.46 20.60 -2.40
C HIS A 36 4.38 19.20 -2.99
N ALA A 37 3.47 18.38 -2.49
CA ALA A 37 3.17 17.08 -3.07
C ALA A 37 2.50 17.27 -4.44
N LEU A 38 2.90 16.44 -5.41
CA LEU A 38 2.30 16.41 -6.73
C LEU A 38 1.72 15.02 -7.00
N PHE A 39 0.53 15.01 -7.57
CA PHE A 39 -0.13 13.83 -8.12
C PHE A 39 -0.33 14.10 -9.61
N LEU A 40 0.29 13.29 -10.45
CA LEU A 40 0.39 13.53 -11.88
C LEU A 40 -0.14 12.34 -12.65
N ASP A 41 -0.89 12.59 -13.69
CA ASP A 41 -1.18 11.62 -14.73
C ASP A 41 -0.19 11.87 -15.89
N TYR A 42 0.70 10.90 -16.10
CA TYR A 42 1.74 10.94 -17.11
C TYR A 42 1.41 9.94 -18.22
N HIS A 43 1.39 10.40 -19.45
CA HIS A 43 1.29 9.52 -20.61
C HIS A 43 2.70 9.17 -21.08
N ASP A 44 3.04 7.89 -21.01
CA ASP A 44 4.33 7.42 -21.48
C ASP A 44 4.40 7.29 -23.03
N GLU A 45 5.54 6.86 -23.55
CA GLU A 45 5.74 6.75 -25.01
C GLU A 45 4.86 5.68 -25.66
N THR A 46 4.33 4.74 -24.88
CA THR A 46 3.38 3.71 -25.35
C THR A 46 1.95 4.23 -25.40
N GLY A 47 1.70 5.41 -24.81
CA GLY A 47 0.36 5.98 -24.63
C GLY A 47 -0.35 5.52 -23.36
N ASP A 48 0.31 4.70 -22.53
CA ASP A 48 -0.23 4.27 -21.25
C ASP A 48 -0.23 5.44 -20.25
N MET A 49 -1.34 5.56 -19.52
CA MET A 49 -1.44 6.53 -18.42
C MET A 49 -0.82 5.95 -17.16
N VAL A 50 0.12 6.66 -16.58
CA VAL A 50 0.81 6.31 -15.34
C VAL A 50 0.55 7.40 -14.31
N SER A 51 -0.06 7.05 -13.18
CA SER A 51 -0.20 7.97 -12.05
C SER A 51 1.12 8.03 -11.28
N VAL A 52 1.72 9.21 -11.22
CA VAL A 52 3.00 9.47 -10.57
C VAL A 52 2.79 10.33 -9.33
N GLU A 53 3.38 9.90 -8.24
CA GLU A 53 3.33 10.60 -6.96
C GLU A 53 4.72 11.17 -6.64
N VAL A 54 4.81 12.48 -6.36
CA VAL A 54 6.05 13.17 -5.99
C VAL A 54 5.87 13.81 -4.63
N PHE A 55 6.66 13.37 -3.65
CA PHE A 55 6.57 13.82 -2.26
C PHE A 55 7.91 14.40 -1.78
N PRO A 56 8.12 15.72 -1.88
CA PRO A 56 9.23 16.38 -1.23
C PRO A 56 9.08 16.33 0.29
N ARG A 57 10.18 16.09 0.99
CA ARG A 57 10.24 15.95 2.45
C ARG A 57 11.02 17.10 3.07
N ALA A 58 10.76 17.37 4.35
CA ALA A 58 11.43 18.43 5.09
C ALA A 58 12.95 18.21 5.30
N ASP A 59 13.41 16.96 5.14
CA ASP A 59 14.84 16.60 5.24
C ASP A 59 15.63 16.86 3.95
N GLY A 60 15.01 17.45 2.93
CA GLY A 60 15.63 17.71 1.62
C GLY A 60 15.62 16.53 0.68
N THR A 61 14.92 15.43 1.01
CA THR A 61 14.72 14.33 0.09
C THR A 61 13.40 14.45 -0.66
N THR A 62 13.32 13.86 -1.85
CA THR A 62 12.05 13.74 -2.59
C THR A 62 11.82 12.27 -2.93
N HIS A 63 10.66 11.77 -2.54
CA HIS A 63 10.20 10.42 -2.86
C HIS A 63 9.30 10.47 -4.08
N ILE A 64 9.59 9.60 -5.06
CA ILE A 64 8.78 9.43 -6.28
C ILE A 64 8.33 7.98 -6.36
N ALA A 65 7.03 7.76 -6.56
CA ALA A 65 6.44 6.43 -6.71
C ALA A 65 5.48 6.38 -7.90
N ALA A 66 5.47 5.25 -8.61
CA ALA A 66 4.54 4.94 -9.69
C ALA A 66 4.65 3.44 -10.06
N LEU A 67 3.94 3.01 -11.11
CA LEU A 67 4.12 1.70 -11.76
C LEU A 67 3.85 0.51 -10.82
N SER A 68 2.77 0.62 -10.01
CA SER A 68 2.37 -0.48 -9.14
C SER A 68 1.88 -1.68 -9.93
N ASP A 69 2.28 -2.88 -9.52
CA ASP A 69 1.92 -4.15 -10.14
C ASP A 69 1.49 -5.21 -9.11
N VAL A 70 0.76 -6.23 -9.58
CA VAL A 70 0.37 -7.37 -8.76
C VAL A 70 1.31 -8.52 -9.07
N VAL A 71 2.14 -8.87 -8.09
CA VAL A 71 3.12 -9.95 -8.18
C VAL A 71 3.08 -10.79 -6.91
N PRO A 72 3.61 -12.03 -6.93
CA PRO A 72 3.67 -12.86 -5.72
C PRO A 72 4.34 -12.13 -4.56
N LEU A 73 3.69 -12.15 -3.40
CA LEU A 73 4.22 -11.58 -2.16
C LEU A 73 5.25 -12.56 -1.57
N PRO A 74 6.50 -12.16 -1.33
CA PRO A 74 7.45 -13.01 -0.63
C PRO A 74 6.99 -13.22 0.82
N ILE A 75 7.14 -14.44 1.35
CA ILE A 75 6.81 -14.75 2.75
C ILE A 75 7.72 -13.97 3.69
N ASP A 76 9.02 -13.92 3.38
CA ASP A 76 10.00 -13.12 4.13
C ASP A 76 9.97 -11.66 3.65
N PRO A 77 9.60 -10.70 4.52
CA PRO A 77 9.65 -9.27 4.18
C PRO A 77 11.03 -8.77 3.74
N ALA A 78 12.11 -9.39 4.22
CA ALA A 78 13.47 -9.05 3.83
C ALA A 78 13.79 -9.41 2.36
N ALA A 79 12.99 -10.29 1.76
CA ALA A 79 13.11 -10.66 0.36
C ALA A 79 12.44 -9.66 -0.61
N VAL A 80 11.74 -8.65 -0.10
CA VAL A 80 11.14 -7.58 -0.94
C VAL A 80 12.26 -6.80 -1.62
N LYS A 81 12.27 -6.83 -2.95
CA LYS A 81 13.25 -6.11 -3.76
C LYS A 81 12.56 -5.33 -4.88
N PRO A 82 13.10 -4.16 -5.25
CA PRO A 82 12.61 -3.44 -6.41
C PRO A 82 12.93 -4.24 -7.68
N ASP A 83 12.00 -4.22 -8.60
CA ASP A 83 12.20 -4.71 -9.96
C ASP A 83 13.06 -3.74 -10.75
N SER A 84 14.09 -4.23 -11.43
CA SER A 84 15.07 -3.38 -12.12
C SER A 84 14.47 -2.67 -13.36
N GLU A 85 13.56 -3.32 -14.07
CA GLU A 85 12.87 -2.75 -15.22
C GLU A 85 11.91 -1.64 -14.78
N ALA A 86 11.07 -1.92 -13.76
CA ALA A 86 10.16 -0.93 -13.19
C ALA A 86 10.91 0.28 -12.61
N ILE A 87 12.05 0.06 -11.94
CA ILE A 87 12.91 1.15 -11.46
C ILE A 87 13.50 1.96 -12.61
N GLY A 88 13.99 1.32 -13.66
CA GLY A 88 14.53 2.02 -14.84
C GLY A 88 13.46 2.88 -15.53
N ARG A 89 12.25 2.34 -15.68
CA ARG A 89 11.09 3.05 -16.23
C ARG A 89 10.68 4.24 -15.35
N LEU A 90 10.61 4.05 -14.03
CA LEU A 90 10.30 5.11 -13.08
C LEU A 90 11.35 6.23 -13.10
N GLN A 91 12.64 5.88 -13.22
CA GLN A 91 13.73 6.82 -13.33
C GLN A 91 13.61 7.66 -14.62
N ALA A 92 13.32 7.03 -15.77
CA ALA A 92 13.11 7.74 -17.03
C ALA A 92 11.93 8.73 -16.95
N ILE A 93 10.83 8.34 -16.28
CA ILE A 93 9.70 9.23 -16.02
C ILE A 93 10.14 10.40 -15.15
N ALA A 94 10.84 10.16 -14.04
CA ALA A 94 11.29 11.20 -13.12
C ALA A 94 12.20 12.23 -13.82
N GLU A 95 13.16 11.80 -14.64
CA GLU A 95 14.05 12.68 -15.39
C GLU A 95 13.30 13.58 -16.39
N ARG A 96 12.20 13.10 -16.95
CA ARG A 96 11.31 13.90 -17.81
C ARG A 96 10.49 14.92 -17.06
N LEU A 97 10.11 14.62 -15.81
CA LEU A 97 9.36 15.58 -14.97
C LEU A 97 10.23 16.79 -14.61
N SER A 98 11.50 16.56 -14.26
CA SER A 98 12.42 17.65 -13.94
C SER A 98 13.88 17.19 -14.01
N PRO A 99 14.78 18.04 -14.52
CA PRO A 99 16.23 17.76 -14.50
C PRO A 99 16.84 17.67 -13.11
N VAL A 100 16.10 18.01 -12.05
CA VAL A 100 16.53 17.81 -10.66
C VAL A 100 16.56 16.33 -10.28
N PHE A 101 15.71 15.49 -10.92
CA PHE A 101 15.59 14.05 -10.65
C PHE A 101 16.53 13.20 -11.51
N ARG A 102 17.79 13.62 -11.61
CA ARG A 102 18.81 12.88 -12.35
C ARG A 102 19.41 11.75 -11.53
N THR A 103 19.97 10.78 -12.22
CA THR A 103 20.51 9.53 -11.66
C THR A 103 21.49 9.73 -10.52
N GLU A 104 22.36 10.74 -10.60
CA GLU A 104 23.41 11.02 -9.62
C GLU A 104 22.86 11.46 -8.26
N ARG A 105 21.59 11.89 -8.23
CA ARG A 105 20.89 12.29 -7.00
C ARG A 105 20.07 11.18 -6.36
N ILE A 106 20.04 9.97 -6.92
CA ILE A 106 19.29 8.86 -6.35
C ILE A 106 19.99 8.33 -5.11
N LEU A 107 19.34 8.47 -3.95
CA LEU A 107 19.79 7.94 -2.66
C LEU A 107 19.33 6.49 -2.46
N ALA A 108 18.12 6.16 -2.92
CA ALA A 108 17.58 4.82 -2.74
C ALA A 108 16.65 4.40 -3.88
N ARG A 109 16.71 3.11 -4.21
CA ARG A 109 15.77 2.39 -5.07
C ARG A 109 15.05 1.38 -4.21
N GLN A 110 13.75 1.49 -4.13
CA GLN A 110 12.95 0.76 -3.16
C GLN A 110 11.73 0.10 -3.80
N ALA A 111 11.18 -0.90 -3.12
CA ALA A 111 9.84 -1.39 -3.37
C ALA A 111 9.16 -1.68 -2.03
N CYS A 112 7.84 -1.53 -2.01
CA CYS A 112 7.00 -1.98 -0.93
C CYS A 112 5.77 -2.71 -1.50
N PHE A 113 5.08 -3.46 -0.66
CA PHE A 113 3.79 -4.04 -1.02
C PHE A 113 2.69 -3.33 -0.24
N ARG A 114 1.65 -2.93 -0.95
CA ARG A 114 0.42 -2.36 -0.38
C ARG A 114 -0.59 -3.48 -0.16
N PRO A 115 -1.31 -3.52 0.98
CA PRO A 115 -2.36 -4.50 1.21
C PRO A 115 -3.62 -4.11 0.44
N VAL A 116 -4.09 -4.97 -0.46
CA VAL A 116 -5.27 -4.71 -1.28
C VAL A 116 -6.28 -5.86 -1.12
N THR A 117 -7.53 -5.52 -1.02
CA THR A 117 -8.67 -6.44 -1.05
C THR A 117 -9.28 -6.49 -2.44
N HIS A 118 -10.10 -7.48 -2.71
CA HIS A 118 -10.69 -7.65 -4.04
C HIS A 118 -11.60 -6.50 -4.48
N ASP A 119 -12.29 -5.88 -3.52
CA ASP A 119 -13.19 -4.74 -3.75
C ASP A 119 -12.52 -3.36 -3.50
N GLY A 120 -11.24 -3.35 -3.13
CA GLY A 120 -10.49 -2.12 -2.85
C GLY A 120 -10.80 -1.44 -1.53
N LEU A 121 -11.75 -1.96 -0.72
CA LEU A 121 -12.09 -1.43 0.59
C LEU A 121 -11.33 -2.17 1.70
N PRO A 122 -10.90 -1.49 2.79
CA PRO A 122 -10.24 -2.16 3.89
C PRO A 122 -11.16 -3.12 4.64
N LEU A 123 -10.56 -4.10 5.31
CA LEU A 123 -11.25 -4.98 6.26
C LEU A 123 -11.11 -4.39 7.66
N ILE A 124 -12.20 -3.93 8.25
CA ILE A 124 -12.22 -3.32 9.59
C ILE A 124 -13.39 -3.88 10.37
N GLY A 125 -13.12 -4.65 11.41
CA GLY A 125 -14.20 -5.23 12.21
C GLY A 125 -13.82 -6.47 12.97
N LYS A 126 -14.86 -7.14 13.53
CA LYS A 126 -14.73 -8.40 14.24
C LYS A 126 -14.55 -9.56 13.26
N VAL A 127 -13.62 -10.45 13.55
CA VAL A 127 -13.45 -11.68 12.77
C VAL A 127 -14.51 -12.70 13.19
N ALA A 128 -15.25 -13.22 12.21
CA ALA A 128 -16.30 -14.20 12.50
C ALA A 128 -15.75 -15.48 13.15
N ARG A 129 -16.60 -16.11 13.95
CA ARG A 129 -16.31 -17.38 14.65
C ARG A 129 -15.14 -17.32 15.64
N SER A 130 -14.71 -16.11 16.01
CA SER A 130 -13.66 -15.89 17.00
C SER A 130 -14.11 -14.87 18.03
N GLU A 131 -13.95 -15.18 19.30
CA GLU A 131 -14.21 -14.22 20.37
C GLU A 131 -12.98 -13.31 20.57
N GLY A 132 -13.22 -12.00 20.73
CA GLY A 132 -12.16 -11.04 21.03
C GLY A 132 -11.15 -10.80 19.90
N LEU A 133 -11.42 -11.29 18.69
CA LEU A 133 -10.53 -11.09 17.55
C LEU A 133 -11.10 -10.05 16.58
N TYR A 134 -10.28 -9.05 16.29
CA TYR A 134 -10.61 -7.94 15.39
C TYR A 134 -9.50 -7.77 14.36
N VAL A 135 -9.84 -7.23 13.19
CA VAL A 135 -8.91 -6.94 12.11
C VAL A 135 -9.07 -5.52 11.60
N ALA A 136 -7.97 -4.88 11.24
CA ALA A 136 -7.92 -3.63 10.51
C ALA A 136 -6.75 -3.72 9.51
N THR A 137 -7.06 -3.95 8.23
CA THR A 137 -6.07 -4.18 7.17
C THR A 137 -6.65 -3.86 5.79
N GLY A 138 -5.84 -3.90 4.75
CA GLY A 138 -6.32 -3.74 3.37
C GLY A 138 -6.51 -2.29 2.94
N HIS A 139 -5.92 -1.31 3.62
CA HIS A 139 -6.12 0.13 3.36
C HIS A 139 -5.43 0.65 2.08
N ASN A 140 -4.70 -0.19 1.35
CA ASN A 140 -3.96 0.19 0.14
C ASN A 140 -3.05 1.42 0.41
N VAL A 141 -3.16 2.47 -0.40
CA VAL A 141 -2.39 3.73 -0.28
C VAL A 141 -2.87 4.62 0.88
N TRP A 142 -4.06 4.39 1.41
CA TRP A 142 -4.74 5.26 2.37
C TRP A 142 -4.44 4.92 3.83
N GLY A 143 -3.60 3.91 4.08
CA GLY A 143 -3.38 3.36 5.42
C GLY A 143 -2.90 4.40 6.43
N ILE A 144 -1.90 5.22 6.09
CA ILE A 144 -1.37 6.26 6.98
C ILE A 144 -2.44 7.33 7.26
N LEU A 145 -3.10 7.82 6.20
CA LEU A 145 -4.14 8.86 6.32
C LEU A 145 -5.31 8.40 7.17
N ASN A 146 -5.79 7.18 6.97
CA ASN A 146 -6.99 6.66 7.63
C ASN A 146 -6.70 5.99 8.99
N SER A 147 -5.42 5.84 9.38
CA SER A 147 -5.07 5.12 10.62
C SER A 147 -5.68 5.71 11.89
N PRO A 148 -5.79 7.05 12.10
CA PRO A 148 -6.41 7.60 13.29
C PRO A 148 -7.89 7.25 13.38
N ALA A 149 -8.65 7.46 12.30
CA ALA A 149 -10.09 7.14 12.26
C ALA A 149 -10.34 5.63 12.38
N THR A 150 -9.50 4.80 11.74
CA THR A 150 -9.58 3.34 11.88
C THR A 150 -9.31 2.90 13.32
N GLY A 151 -8.33 3.51 13.99
CA GLY A 151 -7.99 3.22 15.38
C GLY A 151 -9.14 3.58 16.32
N GLU A 152 -9.75 4.76 16.13
CA GLU A 152 -10.91 5.21 16.90
C GLU A 152 -12.09 4.25 16.72
N ALA A 153 -12.46 3.94 15.49
CA ALA A 153 -13.57 3.04 15.19
C ALA A 153 -13.40 1.63 15.78
N ILE A 154 -12.19 1.06 15.70
CA ILE A 154 -11.87 -0.24 16.30
C ILE A 154 -11.94 -0.16 17.84
N ALA A 155 -11.44 0.91 18.46
CA ALA A 155 -11.48 1.10 19.91
C ALA A 155 -12.94 1.18 20.40
N GLU A 156 -13.78 1.94 19.73
CA GLU A 156 -15.22 2.02 20.01
C GLU A 156 -15.91 0.66 19.85
N LEU A 157 -15.62 -0.06 18.75
CA LEU A 157 -16.18 -1.38 18.50
C LEU A 157 -15.81 -2.39 19.60
N ILE A 158 -14.56 -2.35 20.08
CA ILE A 158 -14.09 -3.23 21.16
C ILE A 158 -14.72 -2.86 22.49
N ALA A 159 -14.75 -1.56 22.82
CA ALA A 159 -15.21 -1.09 24.13
C ALA A 159 -16.72 -1.10 24.28
N ASN A 160 -17.45 -0.73 23.22
CA ASN A 160 -18.88 -0.49 23.25
C ASN A 160 -19.71 -1.51 22.44
N GLY A 161 -19.05 -2.42 21.71
CA GLY A 161 -19.70 -3.38 20.82
C GLY A 161 -20.12 -2.82 19.46
N ALA A 162 -19.95 -1.51 19.24
CA ALA A 162 -20.24 -0.83 17.97
C ALA A 162 -19.39 0.43 17.84
N ALA A 163 -18.95 0.74 16.62
CA ALA A 163 -18.35 2.04 16.31
C ALA A 163 -19.47 3.10 16.23
N GLN A 164 -19.19 4.29 16.76
CA GLN A 164 -20.11 5.43 16.76
C GLN A 164 -19.63 6.55 15.84
N SER A 165 -18.32 6.67 15.66
CA SER A 165 -17.68 7.68 14.84
C SER A 165 -17.84 7.44 13.33
N VAL A 166 -18.02 6.17 12.92
CA VAL A 166 -18.15 5.77 11.51
C VAL A 166 -18.98 4.47 11.38
N ASP A 167 -19.72 4.36 10.28
CA ASP A 167 -20.37 3.09 9.90
C ASP A 167 -19.32 2.10 9.36
N LEU A 168 -19.12 1.00 10.09
CA LEU A 168 -18.20 -0.07 9.70
C LEU A 168 -18.82 -1.14 8.80
N ALA A 169 -20.12 -1.11 8.52
CA ALA A 169 -20.80 -2.12 7.69
C ALA A 169 -20.14 -2.27 6.29
N PRO A 170 -19.73 -1.20 5.58
CA PRO A 170 -19.03 -1.32 4.31
C PRO A 170 -17.65 -1.99 4.41
N PHE A 171 -17.06 -2.03 5.60
CA PHE A 171 -15.72 -2.55 5.87
C PHE A 171 -15.72 -3.90 6.58
N ASP A 172 -16.91 -4.48 6.82
CA ASP A 172 -17.06 -5.76 7.53
C ASP A 172 -16.17 -6.83 6.86
N PRO A 173 -15.28 -7.49 7.60
CA PRO A 173 -14.47 -8.60 7.08
C PRO A 173 -15.29 -9.72 6.44
N MET A 174 -16.56 -9.88 6.86
CA MET A 174 -17.46 -10.93 6.35
C MET A 174 -18.15 -10.57 5.03
N ARG A 175 -18.00 -9.34 4.50
CA ARG A 175 -18.60 -8.93 3.23
C ARG A 175 -18.03 -9.65 2.02
N LEU A 176 -16.81 -10.16 2.14
CA LEU A 176 -16.12 -10.96 1.12
C LEU A 176 -15.98 -12.41 1.59
N PRO A 177 -15.92 -13.38 0.67
CA PRO A 177 -15.70 -14.77 1.04
C PRO A 177 -14.33 -14.95 1.70
N ALA A 178 -14.28 -15.82 2.71
CA ALA A 178 -13.03 -16.20 3.34
C ALA A 178 -12.12 -16.91 2.33
N LEU A 179 -10.82 -16.63 2.40
CA LEU A 179 -9.82 -17.33 1.62
C LEU A 179 -9.77 -18.81 2.06
N ASP A 180 -9.72 -19.72 1.09
CA ASP A 180 -9.39 -21.12 1.35
C ASP A 180 -7.90 -21.25 1.67
N PRO A 181 -7.52 -21.63 2.92
CA PRO A 181 -6.11 -21.73 3.31
C PRO A 181 -5.31 -22.76 2.49
N SER A 182 -5.97 -23.72 1.85
CA SER A 182 -5.30 -24.70 0.99
C SER A 182 -4.60 -24.05 -0.19
N LEU A 183 -5.10 -22.91 -0.67
CA LEU A 183 -4.50 -22.13 -1.75
C LEU A 183 -3.15 -21.50 -1.38
N LEU A 184 -2.86 -21.32 -0.09
CA LEU A 184 -1.56 -20.79 0.39
C LEU A 184 -0.44 -21.83 0.37
N ARG A 185 -0.77 -23.10 0.18
CA ARG A 185 0.18 -24.23 0.25
C ARG A 185 0.63 -24.76 -1.11
N THR A 186 0.14 -24.18 -2.18
CA THR A 186 0.37 -24.62 -3.57
C THR A 186 1.46 -23.84 -4.32
N SER A 187 2.28 -23.05 -3.61
CA SER A 187 3.38 -22.23 -4.19
C SER A 187 4.74 -22.68 -3.72
#